data_020a05c52f9f7ff04b3c1560b571c891
#
_entry.id   020a05c52f9f7ff04b3c1560b571c891
#
_cell.length_a   1.000
_cell.length_b   1.000
_cell.length_c   1.000
_cell.angle_alpha   90.00
_cell.angle_beta   90.00
_cell.angle_gamma   90.00
#
_symmetry.space_group_name_H-M   'P 1'
#
loop_
_entity.id
_entity.type
_entity.pdbx_description
1 polymer ?
#
loop_
_entity_poly.entity_id
_entity_poly.type
_entity_poly.pdbx_seq_one_letter_code
_entity_poly.pdbx_strand_id
1 'polypeptide(L)'
;MKDILKIILDILYPGKCPVCHKIPENTENMICKSCWSRLDFVGKNYCMKCGKPVLLEEEYCEECGRRRRNFTQGRSLLIYNETMKASMIRFKYGGRRQYGDFYARLICMFGKKQILEWNPDLILPVPLHRRKKLARGFNQAEYLAKKIGKELGIPVVSHVLKKVKNTRSQKKLDAEKRRKNLRNAFAANEDFTGLKILIIDDVYTTGSTMDEIALVLKGKGAEKVYFFTICTGYN
;
A
#
# COMPACT_ATOMS: atom_id res chain seq x y z
N MET A 1 -1.59 -33.77 -8.93
CA MET A 1 -1.65 -33.81 -7.46
C MET A 1 -1.78 -32.42 -6.82
N LYS A 2 -0.98 -31.39 -7.20
CA LYS A 2 -1.09 -30.04 -6.61
C LYS A 2 -2.45 -29.36 -6.85
N ASP A 3 -3.06 -29.59 -7.99
CA ASP A 3 -4.34 -28.97 -8.36
C ASP A 3 -5.55 -29.59 -7.60
N ILE A 4 -5.55 -30.91 -7.37
CA ILE A 4 -6.61 -31.58 -6.62
C ILE A 4 -6.58 -31.13 -5.15
N LEU A 5 -5.40 -31.06 -4.54
CA LEU A 5 -5.26 -30.56 -3.16
C LEU A 5 -5.72 -29.11 -3.03
N LYS A 6 -5.45 -28.29 -4.03
CA LYS A 6 -5.93 -26.90 -4.08
C LYS A 6 -7.46 -26.84 -4.16
N ILE A 7 -8.07 -27.66 -5.03
CA ILE A 7 -9.54 -27.73 -5.14
C ILE A 7 -10.17 -28.15 -3.80
N ILE A 8 -9.63 -29.18 -3.15
CA ILE A 8 -10.11 -29.63 -1.84
C ILE A 8 -9.97 -28.51 -0.79
N LEU A 9 -8.84 -27.82 -0.76
CA LEU A 9 -8.62 -26.71 0.16
C LEU A 9 -9.55 -25.53 -0.12
N ASP A 10 -9.84 -25.22 -1.38
CA ASP A 10 -10.77 -24.15 -1.76
C ASP A 10 -12.23 -24.50 -1.39
N ILE A 11 -12.60 -25.79 -1.40
CA ILE A 11 -13.90 -26.28 -0.92
C ILE A 11 -13.99 -26.19 0.62
N LEU A 12 -12.96 -26.65 1.33
CA LEU A 12 -12.94 -26.68 2.80
C LEU A 12 -12.75 -25.28 3.41
N TYR A 13 -11.99 -24.43 2.73
CA TYR A 13 -11.63 -23.06 3.17
C TYR A 13 -11.91 -22.04 2.08
N PRO A 14 -13.17 -21.85 1.67
CA PRO A 14 -13.50 -20.94 0.58
C PRO A 14 -13.03 -19.53 0.88
N GLY A 15 -12.58 -18.84 -0.16
CA GLY A 15 -12.17 -17.45 -0.09
C GLY A 15 -13.29 -16.58 0.47
N LYS A 16 -12.97 -15.68 1.40
CA LYS A 16 -13.95 -14.77 2.01
C LYS A 16 -13.82 -13.36 1.46
N CYS A 17 -14.95 -12.71 1.28
CA CYS A 17 -15.01 -11.30 0.87
C CYS A 17 -14.20 -10.41 1.84
N PRO A 18 -13.25 -9.60 1.35
CA PRO A 18 -12.43 -8.75 2.22
C PRO A 18 -13.24 -7.65 2.92
N VAL A 19 -14.44 -7.31 2.40
CA VAL A 19 -15.31 -6.28 2.96
C VAL A 19 -16.24 -6.83 4.03
N CYS A 20 -17.11 -7.81 3.73
CA CYS A 20 -18.10 -8.31 4.69
C CYS A 20 -17.69 -9.60 5.40
N HIS A 21 -16.61 -10.25 4.98
CA HIS A 21 -16.11 -11.51 5.50
C HIS A 21 -17.00 -12.76 5.24
N LYS A 22 -18.06 -12.63 4.47
CA LYS A 22 -18.88 -13.76 3.99
C LYS A 22 -18.22 -14.41 2.76
N ILE A 23 -18.65 -15.61 2.42
CA ILE A 23 -18.27 -16.27 1.16
C ILE A 23 -18.96 -15.50 0.03
N PRO A 24 -18.25 -15.02 -1.02
CA PRO A 24 -18.86 -14.36 -2.16
C PRO A 24 -19.73 -15.34 -2.95
N GLU A 25 -20.80 -14.85 -3.56
CA GLU A 25 -21.68 -15.59 -4.47
C GLU A 25 -20.90 -16.20 -5.67
N ASN A 26 -19.91 -15.45 -6.15
CA ASN A 26 -18.93 -15.91 -7.12
C ASN A 26 -17.52 -15.77 -6.49
N THR A 27 -16.88 -16.92 -6.24
CA THR A 27 -15.56 -16.98 -5.60
C THR A 27 -14.44 -16.42 -6.47
N GLU A 28 -14.60 -16.40 -7.81
CA GLU A 28 -13.62 -15.84 -8.74
C GLU A 28 -13.47 -14.33 -8.58
N ASN A 29 -14.53 -13.64 -8.21
CA ASN A 29 -14.51 -12.19 -8.01
C ASN A 29 -13.88 -11.78 -6.67
N MET A 30 -13.66 -12.72 -5.75
CA MET A 30 -13.09 -12.47 -4.41
C MET A 30 -13.87 -11.48 -3.54
N ILE A 31 -14.95 -10.89 -4.03
CA ILE A 31 -15.78 -9.88 -3.36
C ILE A 31 -17.26 -10.06 -3.73
N CYS A 32 -18.17 -9.85 -2.79
CA CYS A 32 -19.61 -9.85 -3.05
C CYS A 32 -20.00 -8.66 -3.94
N LYS A 33 -20.99 -8.84 -4.81
CA LYS A 33 -21.52 -7.78 -5.67
C LYS A 33 -21.97 -6.56 -4.85
N SER A 34 -22.71 -6.78 -3.76
CA SER A 34 -23.14 -5.73 -2.82
C SER A 34 -21.99 -5.06 -2.07
N CYS A 35 -20.84 -5.72 -1.92
CA CYS A 35 -19.66 -5.13 -1.30
C CYS A 35 -18.81 -4.33 -2.28
N TRP A 36 -18.85 -4.70 -3.56
CA TRP A 36 -18.18 -3.94 -4.61
C TRP A 36 -18.72 -2.51 -4.71
N SER A 37 -20.04 -2.33 -4.71
CA SER A 37 -20.68 -1.02 -4.74
C SER A 37 -20.40 -0.13 -3.51
N ARG A 38 -19.85 -0.73 -2.43
CA ARG A 38 -19.43 -0.01 -1.21
C ARG A 38 -17.97 0.40 -1.21
N LEU A 39 -17.22 0.05 -2.26
CA LEU A 39 -15.85 0.52 -2.43
C LEU A 39 -15.91 1.95 -2.96
N ASP A 40 -15.33 2.85 -2.20
CA ASP A 40 -15.26 4.27 -2.53
C ASP A 40 -13.91 4.54 -3.20
N PHE A 41 -13.92 4.62 -4.52
CA PHE A 41 -12.70 4.84 -5.31
C PHE A 41 -12.30 6.31 -5.27
N VAL A 42 -10.98 6.56 -5.25
CA VAL A 42 -10.46 7.90 -5.51
C VAL A 42 -10.85 8.29 -6.93
N GLY A 43 -11.63 9.35 -7.07
CA GLY A 43 -12.15 9.84 -8.33
C GLY A 43 -11.05 10.45 -9.23
N LYS A 44 -11.47 11.20 -10.25
CA LYS A 44 -10.56 11.85 -11.19
C LYS A 44 -9.83 13.05 -10.57
N ASN A 45 -10.42 13.67 -9.56
CA ASN A 45 -9.86 14.84 -8.88
C ASN A 45 -9.02 14.38 -7.69
N TYR A 46 -7.72 14.36 -7.86
CA TYR A 46 -6.76 13.95 -6.85
C TYR A 46 -5.51 14.80 -6.90
N CYS A 47 -4.88 14.97 -5.77
CA CYS A 47 -3.61 15.69 -5.63
C CYS A 47 -2.54 15.11 -6.55
N MET A 48 -1.99 15.90 -7.45
CA MET A 48 -0.98 15.48 -8.42
C MET A 48 0.31 14.99 -7.76
N LYS A 49 0.54 15.34 -6.50
CA LYS A 49 1.70 14.90 -5.72
C LYS A 49 1.46 13.58 -4.99
N CYS A 50 0.39 13.45 -4.22
CA CYS A 50 0.21 12.32 -3.30
C CYS A 50 -1.00 11.42 -3.60
N GLY A 51 -1.86 11.79 -4.55
CA GLY A 51 -3.02 11.00 -4.94
C GLY A 51 -4.20 11.03 -3.96
N LYS A 52 -4.21 11.92 -2.95
CA LYS A 52 -5.40 12.17 -2.12
C LYS A 52 -6.50 12.84 -2.94
N PRO A 53 -7.79 12.60 -2.64
CA PRO A 53 -8.88 13.37 -3.23
C PRO A 53 -8.70 14.86 -2.97
N VAL A 54 -9.04 15.68 -3.95
CA VAL A 54 -9.08 17.15 -3.87
C VAL A 54 -10.36 17.67 -4.52
N LEU A 55 -10.70 18.93 -4.27
CA LEU A 55 -11.80 19.61 -4.94
C LEU A 55 -11.47 19.84 -6.42
N LEU A 56 -12.49 20.13 -7.23
CA LEU A 56 -12.39 20.19 -8.69
C LEU A 56 -11.30 21.14 -9.22
N GLU A 57 -11.03 22.21 -8.52
CA GLU A 57 -10.10 23.27 -8.94
C GLU A 57 -8.71 23.15 -8.30
N GLU A 58 -8.50 22.16 -7.42
CA GLU A 58 -7.26 22.00 -6.69
C GLU A 58 -6.33 21.00 -7.37
N GLU A 59 -5.15 21.45 -7.76
CA GLU A 59 -4.07 20.59 -8.26
C GLU A 59 -3.35 19.84 -7.14
N TYR A 60 -3.22 20.45 -5.96
CA TYR A 60 -2.54 19.90 -4.78
C TYR A 60 -3.40 19.96 -3.53
N CYS A 61 -3.38 18.91 -2.73
CA CYS A 61 -4.01 18.96 -1.42
C CYS A 61 -3.27 19.94 -0.48
N GLU A 62 -3.95 20.43 0.54
CA GLU A 62 -3.42 21.41 1.50
C GLU A 62 -2.02 21.04 2.03
N GLU A 63 -1.79 19.77 2.41
CA GLU A 63 -0.49 19.32 2.90
C GLU A 63 0.62 19.37 1.83
N CYS A 64 0.32 19.05 0.59
CA CYS A 64 1.29 19.06 -0.51
C CYS A 64 1.53 20.47 -1.06
N GLY A 65 0.54 21.35 -1.01
CA GLY A 65 0.69 22.77 -1.33
C GLY A 65 1.57 23.51 -0.30
N ARG A 66 1.40 23.18 1.00
CA ARG A 66 2.17 23.81 2.08
C ARG A 66 3.59 23.26 2.24
N ARG A 67 3.88 22.07 1.73
CA ARG A 67 5.15 21.37 2.00
C ARG A 67 5.73 20.64 0.80
N ARG A 68 7.02 20.89 0.57
CA ARG A 68 7.80 20.06 -0.35
C ARG A 68 7.91 18.61 0.20
N ARG A 69 7.61 17.64 -0.65
CA ARG A 69 7.72 16.22 -0.36
C ARG A 69 8.96 15.62 -1.01
N ASN A 70 9.57 14.65 -0.33
CA ASN A 70 10.74 13.95 -0.85
C ASN A 70 10.39 12.94 -1.95
N PHE A 71 9.21 12.30 -1.90
CA PHE A 71 8.76 11.42 -2.97
C PHE A 71 8.38 12.20 -4.23
N THR A 72 8.49 11.55 -5.38
CA THR A 72 8.17 12.15 -6.69
C THR A 72 6.67 12.28 -6.87
N GLN A 73 5.93 11.18 -6.77
CA GLN A 73 4.48 11.12 -6.91
C GLN A 73 3.92 9.88 -6.22
N GLY A 74 2.66 9.89 -5.87
CA GLY A 74 1.97 8.75 -5.30
C GLY A 74 0.52 8.64 -5.73
N ARG A 75 -0.04 7.45 -5.55
CA ARG A 75 -1.44 7.13 -5.83
C ARG A 75 -2.00 6.19 -4.79
N SER A 76 -3.31 6.27 -4.63
CA SER A 76 -4.12 5.34 -3.85
C SER A 76 -5.38 5.01 -4.64
N LEU A 77 -5.94 3.82 -4.46
CA LEU A 77 -7.15 3.44 -5.19
C LEU A 77 -8.43 3.82 -4.46
N LEU A 78 -8.50 3.59 -3.16
CA LEU A 78 -9.72 3.65 -2.38
C LEU A 78 -9.62 4.71 -1.28
N ILE A 79 -10.77 5.21 -0.88
CA ILE A 79 -10.91 6.07 0.29
C ILE A 79 -10.94 5.20 1.56
N TYR A 80 -10.21 5.62 2.59
CA TYR A 80 -10.16 4.95 3.88
C TYR A 80 -11.38 5.32 4.75
N ASN A 81 -12.56 4.85 4.35
CA ASN A 81 -13.82 4.98 5.09
C ASN A 81 -13.98 3.83 6.10
N GLU A 82 -15.10 3.79 6.84
CA GLU A 82 -15.36 2.74 7.87
C GLU A 82 -15.37 1.32 7.26
N THR A 83 -15.86 1.16 6.04
CA THR A 83 -15.83 -0.11 5.31
C THR A 83 -14.39 -0.61 5.11
N MET A 84 -13.53 0.26 4.59
CA MET A 84 -12.13 -0.05 4.35
C MET A 84 -11.33 -0.18 5.64
N LYS A 85 -11.64 0.59 6.67
CA LYS A 85 -11.02 0.47 8.00
C LYS A 85 -11.23 -0.93 8.60
N ALA A 86 -12.47 -1.44 8.57
CA ALA A 86 -12.79 -2.78 9.05
C ALA A 86 -12.05 -3.87 8.22
N SER A 87 -12.00 -3.73 6.90
CA SER A 87 -11.30 -4.64 6.03
C SER A 87 -9.79 -4.63 6.25
N MET A 88 -9.16 -3.45 6.37
CA MET A 88 -7.74 -3.31 6.64
C MET A 88 -7.34 -3.86 8.02
N ILE A 89 -8.21 -3.77 9.03
CA ILE A 89 -7.98 -4.39 10.33
C ILE A 89 -7.93 -5.91 10.20
N ARG A 90 -8.88 -6.53 9.48
CA ARG A 90 -8.88 -7.98 9.22
C ARG A 90 -7.66 -8.41 8.41
N PHE A 91 -7.26 -7.66 7.40
CA PHE A 91 -6.07 -7.93 6.62
C PHE A 91 -4.80 -7.87 7.48
N LYS A 92 -4.71 -6.90 8.41
CA LYS A 92 -3.53 -6.72 9.28
C LYS A 92 -3.45 -7.70 10.45
N TYR A 93 -4.58 -8.08 11.04
CA TYR A 93 -4.62 -8.79 12.31
C TYR A 93 -5.47 -10.06 12.32
N GLY A 94 -6.27 -10.27 11.29
CA GLY A 94 -7.18 -11.43 11.19
C GLY A 94 -6.56 -12.68 10.55
N GLY A 95 -5.24 -12.72 10.31
CA GLY A 95 -4.57 -13.84 9.63
C GLY A 95 -4.98 -14.04 8.15
N ARG A 96 -5.71 -13.08 7.58
CA ARG A 96 -6.36 -13.22 6.26
C ARG A 96 -5.47 -12.71 5.13
N ARG A 97 -4.34 -13.41 4.87
CA ARG A 97 -3.41 -13.06 3.77
C ARG A 97 -4.09 -13.02 2.41
N GLN A 98 -5.08 -13.87 2.17
CA GLN A 98 -5.84 -13.94 0.93
C GLN A 98 -6.54 -12.63 0.55
N TYR A 99 -6.83 -11.74 1.50
CA TYR A 99 -7.33 -10.40 1.15
C TYR A 99 -6.32 -9.58 0.36
N GLY A 100 -5.03 -9.88 0.53
CA GLY A 100 -3.97 -9.28 -0.27
C GLY A 100 -4.04 -9.64 -1.76
N ASP A 101 -4.58 -10.82 -2.11
CA ASP A 101 -4.77 -11.21 -3.52
C ASP A 101 -5.81 -10.29 -4.19
N PHE A 102 -6.94 -10.06 -3.51
CA PHE A 102 -7.95 -9.11 -3.98
C PHE A 102 -7.37 -7.71 -4.16
N TYR A 103 -6.66 -7.16 -3.16
CA TYR A 103 -6.11 -5.81 -3.23
C TYR A 103 -5.00 -5.68 -4.26
N ALA A 104 -4.14 -6.68 -4.40
CA ALA A 104 -3.11 -6.69 -5.44
C ALA A 104 -3.74 -6.71 -6.84
N ARG A 105 -4.76 -7.56 -7.07
CA ARG A 105 -5.53 -7.61 -8.32
C ARG A 105 -6.20 -6.28 -8.61
N LEU A 106 -6.77 -5.63 -7.59
CA LEU A 106 -7.41 -4.32 -7.72
C LEU A 106 -6.39 -3.24 -8.15
N ILE A 107 -5.19 -3.23 -7.52
CA ILE A 107 -4.11 -2.32 -7.91
C ILE A 107 -3.65 -2.59 -9.34
N CYS A 108 -3.48 -3.85 -9.74
CA CYS A 108 -3.11 -4.19 -11.11
C CYS A 108 -4.20 -3.82 -12.12
N MET A 109 -5.47 -3.97 -11.76
CA MET A 109 -6.58 -3.63 -12.66
C MET A 109 -6.71 -2.11 -12.89
N PHE A 110 -6.65 -1.32 -11.84
CA PHE A 110 -6.92 0.13 -11.91
C PHE A 110 -5.66 1.00 -11.84
N GLY A 111 -4.56 0.50 -11.31
CA GLY A 111 -3.31 1.23 -11.13
C GLY A 111 -2.23 0.91 -12.17
N LYS A 112 -2.40 -0.15 -12.97
CA LYS A 112 -1.39 -0.62 -13.93
C LYS A 112 -0.89 0.48 -14.85
N LYS A 113 -1.81 1.23 -15.48
CA LYS A 113 -1.44 2.31 -16.40
C LYS A 113 -0.50 3.30 -15.73
N GLN A 114 -0.86 3.81 -14.56
CA GLN A 114 -0.06 4.77 -13.81
C GLN A 114 1.30 4.20 -13.37
N ILE A 115 1.34 2.94 -12.93
CA ILE A 115 2.58 2.29 -12.50
C ILE A 115 3.54 2.14 -13.70
N LEU A 116 3.03 1.71 -14.86
CA LEU A 116 3.84 1.55 -16.08
C LEU A 116 4.30 2.90 -16.64
N GLU A 117 3.52 3.96 -16.55
CA GLU A 117 3.93 5.32 -16.91
C GLU A 117 5.08 5.82 -16.02
N TRP A 118 5.12 5.46 -14.74
CA TRP A 118 6.25 5.76 -13.86
C TRP A 118 7.50 4.97 -14.20
N ASN A 119 7.34 3.84 -14.89
CA ASN A 119 8.42 2.94 -15.32
C ASN A 119 9.43 2.65 -14.19
N PRO A 120 9.00 2.07 -13.05
CA PRO A 120 9.90 1.79 -11.95
C PRO A 120 10.80 0.59 -12.26
N ASP A 121 12.08 0.69 -11.89
CA ASP A 121 13.05 -0.37 -12.05
C ASP A 121 12.84 -1.50 -11.03
N LEU A 122 12.32 -1.15 -9.84
CA LEU A 122 12.03 -2.11 -8.78
C LEU A 122 10.93 -1.64 -7.84
N ILE A 123 10.34 -2.61 -7.13
CA ILE A 123 9.36 -2.38 -6.08
C ILE A 123 9.97 -2.65 -4.70
N LEU A 124 9.80 -1.72 -3.77
CA LEU A 124 10.14 -1.89 -2.36
C LEU A 124 8.86 -1.88 -1.50
N PRO A 125 8.59 -2.93 -0.71
CA PRO A 125 7.52 -2.86 0.28
C PRO A 125 7.93 -2.02 1.48
N VAL A 126 7.00 -1.26 2.05
CA VAL A 126 7.22 -0.59 3.34
C VAL A 126 7.51 -1.65 4.42
N PRO A 127 8.66 -1.56 5.10
CA PRO A 127 9.03 -2.57 6.08
C PRO A 127 8.27 -2.41 7.40
N LEU A 128 7.92 -3.52 8.02
CA LEU A 128 7.44 -3.56 9.39
C LEU A 128 8.60 -3.70 10.37
N HIS A 129 8.48 -3.07 11.54
CA HIS A 129 9.38 -3.37 12.65
C HIS A 129 9.21 -4.83 13.09
N ARG A 130 10.32 -5.51 13.50
CA ARG A 130 10.35 -6.95 13.84
C ARG A 130 9.22 -7.37 14.79
N ARG A 131 8.96 -6.61 15.86
CA ARG A 131 7.87 -6.88 16.83
C ARG A 131 6.49 -6.90 16.16
N LYS A 132 6.24 -6.00 15.21
CA LYS A 132 4.96 -5.95 14.47
C LYS A 132 4.86 -7.10 13.46
N LYS A 133 5.97 -7.48 12.82
CA LYS A 133 6.02 -8.62 11.88
C LYS A 133 5.71 -9.92 12.63
N LEU A 134 6.30 -10.13 13.81
CA LEU A 134 6.01 -11.28 14.66
C LEU A 134 4.53 -11.32 15.10
N ALA A 135 3.99 -10.21 15.60
CA ALA A 135 2.59 -10.13 16.04
C ALA A 135 1.56 -10.33 14.92
N ARG A 136 1.91 -9.99 13.66
CA ARG A 136 1.02 -10.14 12.50
C ARG A 136 1.23 -11.42 11.70
N GLY A 137 2.39 -12.07 11.88
CA GLY A 137 2.82 -13.24 11.14
C GLY A 137 3.31 -12.95 9.71
N PHE A 138 3.04 -11.76 9.15
CA PHE A 138 3.50 -11.35 7.82
C PHE A 138 3.53 -9.82 7.65
N ASN A 139 4.19 -9.35 6.59
CA ASN A 139 4.18 -7.96 6.16
C ASN A 139 3.18 -7.79 5.01
N GLN A 140 2.13 -7.00 5.21
CA GLN A 140 1.08 -6.74 4.22
C GLN A 140 1.62 -6.08 2.95
N ALA A 141 2.48 -5.08 3.13
CA ALA A 141 3.12 -4.39 2.01
C ALA A 141 4.01 -5.32 1.18
N GLU A 142 4.75 -6.22 1.84
CA GLU A 142 5.57 -7.24 1.16
C GLU A 142 4.72 -8.24 0.38
N TYR A 143 3.60 -8.68 0.97
CA TYR A 143 2.66 -9.57 0.28
C TYR A 143 2.09 -8.92 -0.98
N LEU A 144 1.61 -7.68 -0.88
CA LEU A 144 1.10 -6.90 -2.01
C LEU A 144 2.18 -6.68 -3.09
N ALA A 145 3.36 -6.22 -2.68
CA ALA A 145 4.47 -5.95 -3.59
C ALA A 145 4.83 -7.19 -4.43
N LYS A 146 4.95 -8.38 -3.79
CA LYS A 146 5.24 -9.64 -4.49
C LYS A 146 4.18 -10.02 -5.52
N LYS A 147 2.89 -9.81 -5.20
CA LYS A 147 1.78 -10.10 -6.13
C LYS A 147 1.76 -9.12 -7.29
N ILE A 148 1.89 -7.82 -7.00
CA ILE A 148 1.93 -6.76 -8.01
C ILE A 148 3.16 -6.91 -8.92
N GLY A 149 4.34 -7.12 -8.34
CA GLY A 149 5.58 -7.28 -9.10
C GLY A 149 5.53 -8.49 -10.04
N LYS A 150 4.98 -9.62 -9.57
CA LYS A 150 4.77 -10.81 -10.41
C LYS A 150 3.84 -10.52 -11.59
N GLU A 151 2.72 -9.82 -11.34
CA GLU A 151 1.72 -9.50 -12.36
C GLU A 151 2.21 -8.49 -13.40
N LEU A 152 3.00 -7.50 -12.95
CA LEU A 152 3.49 -6.42 -13.82
C LEU A 152 4.90 -6.66 -14.38
N GLY A 153 5.55 -7.76 -14.01
CA GLY A 153 6.93 -8.07 -14.43
C GLY A 153 7.99 -7.17 -13.80
N ILE A 154 7.72 -6.54 -12.64
CA ILE A 154 8.64 -5.62 -11.98
C ILE A 154 9.35 -6.33 -10.81
N PRO A 155 10.68 -6.31 -10.73
CA PRO A 155 11.44 -6.92 -9.64
C PRO A 155 11.04 -6.39 -8.25
N VAL A 156 10.95 -7.28 -7.26
CA VAL A 156 10.60 -6.91 -5.87
C VAL A 156 11.75 -7.23 -4.93
N VAL A 157 12.24 -6.22 -4.22
CA VAL A 157 13.35 -6.37 -3.26
C VAL A 157 12.85 -6.02 -1.86
N SER A 158 12.83 -6.99 -0.93
CA SER A 158 12.18 -6.84 0.38
C SER A 158 13.14 -6.62 1.56
N HIS A 159 14.45 -6.79 1.38
CA HIS A 159 15.43 -6.84 2.48
C HIS A 159 16.30 -5.59 2.60
N VAL A 160 16.33 -4.76 1.57
CA VAL A 160 17.25 -3.60 1.47
C VAL A 160 16.78 -2.39 2.30
N LEU A 161 15.47 -2.25 2.49
CA LEU A 161 14.88 -1.20 3.32
C LEU A 161 14.45 -1.78 4.66
N LYS A 162 14.93 -1.21 5.76
CA LYS A 162 14.66 -1.69 7.13
C LYS A 162 14.00 -0.61 7.98
N LYS A 163 13.06 -1.01 8.83
CA LYS A 163 12.52 -0.15 9.89
C LYS A 163 13.30 -0.36 11.18
N VAL A 164 14.17 0.58 11.49
CA VAL A 164 15.13 0.48 12.61
C VAL A 164 14.55 0.93 13.95
N LYS A 165 13.51 1.79 13.97
CA LYS A 165 12.85 2.24 15.20
C LYS A 165 11.50 1.56 15.39
N ASN A 166 11.23 1.11 16.64
CA ASN A 166 9.89 0.67 17.05
C ASN A 166 9.01 1.89 17.34
N THR A 167 8.44 2.46 16.30
CA THR A 167 7.60 3.65 16.40
C THR A 167 6.24 3.34 17.01
N ARG A 168 5.69 4.25 17.84
CA ARG A 168 4.33 4.14 18.39
C ARG A 168 3.30 4.01 17.28
N SER A 169 2.15 3.40 17.59
CA SER A 169 1.06 3.30 16.62
C SER A 169 0.62 4.69 16.19
N GLN A 170 0.58 4.94 14.87
CA GLN A 170 0.23 6.24 14.31
C GLN A 170 -1.26 6.59 14.45
N LYS A 171 -2.12 5.62 14.85
CA LYS A 171 -3.57 5.82 14.96
C LYS A 171 -3.99 6.96 15.91
N LYS A 172 -3.18 7.25 16.93
CA LYS A 172 -3.47 8.25 17.97
C LYS A 172 -2.64 9.53 17.85
N LEU A 173 -1.85 9.67 16.78
CA LEU A 173 -0.94 10.81 16.60
C LEU A 173 -1.47 11.75 15.53
N ASP A 174 -1.36 13.08 15.78
CA ASP A 174 -1.54 14.11 14.75
C ASP A 174 -0.40 14.07 13.70
N ALA A 175 -0.50 14.90 12.66
CA ALA A 175 0.43 14.90 11.53
C ALA A 175 1.86 15.25 11.96
N GLU A 176 2.04 16.21 12.87
CA GLU A 176 3.35 16.64 13.35
C GLU A 176 4.00 15.57 14.23
N LYS A 177 3.25 15.01 15.18
CA LYS A 177 3.71 13.92 16.04
C LYS A 177 4.03 12.66 15.22
N ARG A 178 3.26 12.37 14.14
CA ARG A 178 3.59 11.27 13.21
C ARG A 178 4.93 11.47 12.54
N ARG A 179 5.23 12.68 12.10
CA ARG A 179 6.52 13.03 11.48
C ARG A 179 7.68 12.88 12.46
N LYS A 180 7.59 13.48 13.66
CA LYS A 180 8.61 13.36 14.70
C LYS A 180 8.86 11.89 15.08
N ASN A 181 7.80 11.09 15.18
CA ASN A 181 7.85 9.65 15.50
C ASN A 181 8.57 8.82 14.41
N LEU A 182 8.54 9.25 13.15
CA LEU A 182 9.15 8.52 12.03
C LEU A 182 10.54 9.01 11.64
N ARG A 183 11.00 10.13 12.17
CA ARG A 183 12.34 10.66 11.87
C ARG A 183 13.42 9.63 12.18
N ASN A 184 14.27 9.34 11.17
CA ASN A 184 15.31 8.31 11.21
C ASN A 184 14.74 6.91 11.61
N ALA A 185 13.51 6.59 11.22
CA ALA A 185 12.90 5.30 11.49
C ALA A 185 13.22 4.25 10.44
N PHE A 186 13.76 4.65 9.30
CA PHE A 186 14.11 3.77 8.19
C PHE A 186 15.59 3.91 7.85
N ALA A 187 16.18 2.83 7.34
CA ALA A 187 17.53 2.79 6.82
C ALA A 187 17.60 1.87 5.61
N ALA A 188 18.47 2.21 4.67
CA ALA A 188 18.83 1.40 3.52
C ALA A 188 20.36 1.37 3.38
N ASN A 189 20.93 0.20 3.12
CA ASN A 189 22.38 0.02 3.00
C ASN A 189 22.83 -0.06 1.53
N GLU A 190 21.91 -0.36 0.63
CA GLU A 190 22.18 -0.52 -0.80
C GLU A 190 22.30 0.84 -1.51
N ASP A 191 22.99 0.85 -2.64
CA ASP A 191 23.05 1.94 -3.58
C ASP A 191 21.86 1.85 -4.55
N PHE A 192 21.18 2.98 -4.78
CA PHE A 192 20.03 3.10 -5.68
C PHE A 192 20.28 4.13 -6.78
N THR A 193 21.55 4.46 -7.07
CA THR A 193 21.91 5.49 -8.03
C THR A 193 21.24 5.27 -9.38
N GLY A 194 20.54 6.29 -9.85
CA GLY A 194 19.80 6.30 -11.12
C GLY A 194 18.49 5.53 -11.15
N LEU A 195 18.11 4.79 -10.08
CA LEU A 195 16.94 3.95 -10.07
C LEU A 195 15.64 4.74 -9.78
N LYS A 196 14.58 4.35 -10.46
CA LYS A 196 13.19 4.73 -10.19
C LYS A 196 12.54 3.65 -9.33
N ILE A 197 12.11 4.01 -8.14
CA ILE A 197 11.64 3.06 -7.13
C ILE A 197 10.15 3.25 -6.88
N LEU A 198 9.37 2.15 -6.90
CA LEU A 198 7.98 2.12 -6.47
C LEU A 198 7.86 1.54 -5.05
N ILE A 199 7.37 2.34 -4.13
CA ILE A 199 7.06 1.89 -2.76
C ILE A 199 5.61 1.40 -2.71
N ILE A 200 5.39 0.21 -2.11
CA ILE A 200 4.03 -0.33 -1.86
C ILE A 200 3.74 -0.33 -0.36
N ASP A 201 2.54 0.16 0.00
CA ASP A 201 1.99 0.06 1.37
C ASP A 201 0.47 -0.16 1.32
N ASP A 202 -0.16 -0.35 2.47
CA ASP A 202 -1.60 -0.55 2.56
C ASP A 202 -2.39 0.77 2.64
N VAL A 203 -1.94 1.75 3.45
CA VAL A 203 -2.70 3.00 3.69
C VAL A 203 -1.78 4.22 3.72
N TYR A 204 -2.10 5.19 2.88
CA TYR A 204 -1.52 6.52 2.93
C TYR A 204 -2.37 7.43 3.83
N THR A 205 -1.75 8.13 4.77
CA THR A 205 -2.44 9.09 5.65
C THR A 205 -1.85 10.50 5.52
N THR A 206 -0.87 10.85 6.32
CA THR A 206 -0.15 12.14 6.29
C THR A 206 1.05 12.13 5.33
N GLY A 207 1.37 10.98 4.77
CA GLY A 207 2.54 10.80 3.91
C GLY A 207 3.89 10.75 4.65
N SER A 208 3.90 10.87 5.97
CA SER A 208 5.17 10.89 6.73
C SER A 208 6.01 9.62 6.55
N THR A 209 5.37 8.46 6.37
CA THR A 209 6.08 7.19 6.06
C THR A 209 6.76 7.25 4.70
N MET A 210 6.00 7.67 3.67
CA MET A 210 6.51 7.73 2.29
C MET A 210 7.59 8.80 2.16
N ASP A 211 7.40 9.93 2.83
CA ASP A 211 8.35 11.05 2.82
C ASP A 211 9.69 10.68 3.46
N GLU A 212 9.67 9.99 4.60
CA GLU A 212 10.87 9.52 5.29
C GLU A 212 11.60 8.42 4.50
N ILE A 213 10.87 7.46 3.92
CA ILE A 213 11.47 6.43 3.06
C ILE A 213 12.09 7.07 1.81
N ALA A 214 11.37 8.01 1.18
CA ALA A 214 11.88 8.69 -0.01
C ALA A 214 13.14 9.51 0.30
N LEU A 215 13.22 10.16 1.48
CA LEU A 215 14.42 10.85 1.94
C LEU A 215 15.62 9.89 2.03
N VAL A 216 15.42 8.70 2.65
CA VAL A 216 16.46 7.68 2.78
C VAL A 216 16.91 7.17 1.41
N LEU A 217 15.96 6.84 0.52
CA LEU A 217 16.28 6.30 -0.81
C LEU A 217 16.99 7.33 -1.70
N LYS A 218 16.55 8.60 -1.66
CA LYS A 218 17.23 9.68 -2.38
C LYS A 218 18.61 9.96 -1.83
N GLY A 219 18.81 9.87 -0.52
CA GLY A 219 20.12 9.92 0.12
C GLY A 219 21.06 8.78 -0.29
N LYS A 220 20.52 7.74 -0.93
CA LYS A 220 21.24 6.59 -1.52
C LYS A 220 21.23 6.60 -3.06
N GLY A 221 21.00 7.75 -3.67
CA GLY A 221 21.12 7.95 -5.11
C GLY A 221 19.86 7.69 -5.95
N ALA A 222 18.71 7.32 -5.35
CA ALA A 222 17.50 7.08 -6.12
C ALA A 222 17.08 8.31 -6.95
N GLU A 223 16.89 8.14 -8.26
CA GLU A 223 16.46 9.20 -9.18
C GLU A 223 15.04 9.67 -8.86
N LYS A 224 14.10 8.72 -8.81
CA LYS A 224 12.69 8.99 -8.52
C LYS A 224 12.12 7.97 -7.54
N VAL A 225 11.27 8.45 -6.66
CA VAL A 225 10.59 7.61 -5.67
C VAL A 225 9.09 7.83 -5.80
N TYR A 226 8.39 6.79 -6.21
CA TYR A 226 6.95 6.73 -6.33
C TYR A 226 6.35 5.86 -5.22
N PHE A 227 5.07 6.00 -4.96
CA PHE A 227 4.38 5.04 -4.11
C PHE A 227 2.97 4.72 -4.61
N PHE A 228 2.51 3.51 -4.28
CA PHE A 228 1.13 3.09 -4.48
C PHE A 228 0.58 2.44 -3.21
N THR A 229 -0.66 2.81 -2.84
CA THR A 229 -1.33 2.23 -1.66
C THR A 229 -2.75 1.78 -1.99
N ILE A 230 -3.30 0.88 -1.18
CA ILE A 230 -4.70 0.45 -1.33
C ILE A 230 -5.61 1.63 -1.03
N CYS A 231 -5.37 2.32 0.09
CA CYS A 231 -6.27 3.37 0.57
C CYS A 231 -5.54 4.66 0.90
N THR A 232 -6.27 5.76 0.81
CA THR A 232 -5.90 7.06 1.37
C THR A 232 -7.00 7.61 2.27
N GLY A 233 -6.63 8.36 3.32
CA GLY A 233 -7.59 9.14 4.09
C GLY A 233 -8.10 10.35 3.30
N TYR A 234 -9.28 10.86 3.69
CA TYR A 234 -9.66 12.22 3.34
C TYR A 234 -8.72 13.23 4.02
N ASN A 235 -8.70 14.44 3.50
CA ASN A 235 -8.11 15.59 4.20
C ASN A 235 -8.94 15.94 5.42
#